data_2450bcfb7ac19d81cd830930b0fdeaa6
#
_entry.id   2450bcfb7ac19d81cd830930b0fdeaa6
#
_cell.length_a   1.000
_cell.length_b   1.000
_cell.length_c   1.000
_cell.angle_alpha   90.00
_cell.angle_beta   90.00
_cell.angle_gamma   90.00
#
_symmetry.space_group_name_H-M   'P 1'
#
loop_
_entity.id
_entity.type
_entity.pdbx_description
1 polymer ?
#
loop_
_entity_poly.entity_id
_entity_poly.type
_entity_poly.pdbx_seq_one_letter_code
_entity_poly.pdbx_strand_id
1 'polypeptide(L)'
;LHPQLKHKPSFGDRGGFIGAYAVAHFKDGGHQMEFMPKSEIEKRRGRSASANSNYSPWKTDYEEMAKKTVVRYMFKYLPISIEVQSQAQHDEVVRKDITEEPEFIEADPIEVDQSAEGNGQAEFVIEGE
;
A
#
# COMPACT_ATOMS: atom_id res chain seq x y z
N LEU A 1 -24.50 15.79 -21.67
CA LEU A 1 -24.92 14.70 -20.77
C LEU A 1 -24.01 14.70 -19.55
N HIS A 2 -24.56 15.05 -18.37
CA HIS A 2 -23.82 14.96 -17.13
C HIS A 2 -24.09 13.58 -16.50
N PRO A 3 -23.09 12.78 -16.19
CA PRO A 3 -23.28 11.50 -15.51
C PRO A 3 -23.89 11.73 -14.13
N GLN A 4 -24.93 10.99 -13.81
CA GLN A 4 -25.59 11.06 -12.50
C GLN A 4 -25.52 9.69 -11.83
N LEU A 5 -25.08 9.65 -10.58
CA LEU A 5 -25.14 8.47 -9.74
C LEU A 5 -26.28 8.64 -8.74
N LYS A 6 -27.28 7.74 -8.79
CA LYS A 6 -28.31 7.65 -7.76
C LYS A 6 -28.05 6.40 -6.94
N HIS A 7 -27.60 6.54 -5.72
CA HIS A 7 -27.40 5.46 -4.79
C HIS A 7 -28.56 5.33 -3.83
N LYS A 8 -29.22 4.17 -3.85
CA LYS A 8 -30.24 3.79 -2.87
C LYS A 8 -29.77 2.51 -2.17
N PRO A 9 -29.34 2.57 -0.90
CA PRO A 9 -28.95 1.39 -0.16
C PRO A 9 -30.11 0.39 -0.08
N SER A 10 -29.83 -0.89 -0.33
CA SER A 10 -30.76 -1.97 -0.05
C SER A 10 -30.42 -2.58 1.31
N PHE A 11 -31.40 -2.70 2.18
CA PHE A 11 -31.27 -3.32 3.50
C PHE A 11 -31.62 -4.81 3.48
N GLY A 12 -32.09 -5.33 2.34
CA GLY A 12 -32.40 -6.75 2.12
C GLY A 12 -31.33 -7.45 1.26
N ASP A 13 -31.74 -8.55 0.67
CA ASP A 13 -30.89 -9.29 -0.27
C ASP A 13 -30.49 -8.37 -1.44
N ARG A 14 -29.18 -8.27 -1.67
CA ARG A 14 -28.61 -7.44 -2.74
C ARG A 14 -28.38 -8.22 -4.03
N GLY A 15 -28.61 -9.52 -4.01
CA GLY A 15 -28.28 -10.39 -5.14
C GLY A 15 -26.78 -10.56 -5.35
N GLY A 16 -26.38 -11.00 -6.53
CA GLY A 16 -24.97 -11.22 -6.86
C GLY A 16 -24.18 -9.93 -7.03
N PHE A 17 -22.91 -9.95 -6.66
CA PHE A 17 -21.99 -8.83 -6.87
C PHE A 17 -21.77 -8.54 -8.37
N ILE A 18 -22.09 -7.33 -8.82
CA ILE A 18 -21.97 -6.89 -10.22
C ILE A 18 -20.79 -5.97 -10.47
N GLY A 19 -20.37 -5.20 -9.47
CA GLY A 19 -19.28 -4.24 -9.55
C GLY A 19 -19.22 -3.37 -8.32
N ALA A 20 -18.23 -2.51 -8.27
CA ALA A 20 -18.07 -1.51 -7.22
C ALA A 20 -17.85 -0.12 -7.82
N TYR A 21 -18.19 0.91 -7.07
CA TYR A 21 -17.95 2.29 -7.46
C TYR A 21 -17.34 3.08 -6.31
N ALA A 22 -16.65 4.17 -6.67
CA ALA A 22 -16.13 5.15 -5.73
C ALA A 22 -16.52 6.56 -6.19
N VAL A 23 -16.75 7.45 -5.25
CA VAL A 23 -17.03 8.86 -5.50
C VAL A 23 -16.12 9.70 -4.62
N ALA A 24 -15.39 10.62 -5.22
CA ALA A 24 -14.63 11.64 -4.52
C ALA A 24 -15.37 12.98 -4.64
N HIS A 25 -15.57 13.65 -3.51
CA HIS A 25 -16.08 15.01 -3.45
C HIS A 25 -14.95 15.95 -3.13
N PHE A 26 -14.79 16.99 -3.93
CA PHE A 26 -13.76 18.00 -3.73
C PHE A 26 -14.30 19.15 -2.87
N LYS A 27 -13.40 19.84 -2.18
CA LYS A 27 -13.76 20.98 -1.33
C LYS A 27 -14.32 22.17 -2.11
N ASP A 28 -13.98 22.29 -3.38
CA ASP A 28 -14.47 23.29 -4.33
C ASP A 28 -15.88 22.99 -4.90
N GLY A 29 -16.49 21.89 -4.47
CA GLY A 29 -17.80 21.42 -4.93
C GLY A 29 -17.77 20.50 -6.14
N GLY A 30 -16.60 20.21 -6.71
CA GLY A 30 -16.44 19.22 -7.76
C GLY A 30 -16.59 17.78 -7.24
N HIS A 31 -16.82 16.84 -8.14
CA HIS A 31 -16.82 15.42 -7.82
C HIS A 31 -16.26 14.59 -8.98
N GLN A 32 -15.66 13.48 -8.63
CA GLN A 32 -15.23 12.46 -9.58
C GLN A 32 -15.82 11.12 -9.19
N MET A 33 -16.26 10.36 -10.17
CA MET A 33 -16.87 9.05 -9.97
C MET A 33 -16.19 8.02 -10.86
N GLU A 34 -15.94 6.85 -10.28
CA GLU A 34 -15.40 5.70 -10.99
C GLU A 34 -16.27 4.46 -10.70
N PHE A 35 -16.66 3.76 -11.75
CA PHE A 35 -17.36 2.46 -11.64
C PHE A 35 -16.51 1.37 -12.28
N MET A 36 -16.34 0.27 -11.57
CA MET A 36 -15.61 -0.88 -12.06
C MET A 36 -16.48 -2.14 -12.00
N PRO A 37 -16.80 -2.75 -13.16
CA PRO A 37 -17.56 -3.98 -13.20
C PRO A 37 -16.75 -5.15 -12.64
N LYS A 38 -17.46 -6.20 -12.19
CA LYS A 38 -16.84 -7.42 -11.65
C LYS A 38 -15.74 -7.98 -12.55
N SER A 39 -15.96 -7.99 -13.86
CA SER A 39 -14.99 -8.52 -14.83
C SER A 39 -13.62 -7.79 -14.78
N GLU A 40 -13.66 -6.47 -14.60
CA GLU A 40 -12.43 -5.66 -14.45
C GLU A 40 -11.76 -5.88 -13.10
N ILE A 41 -12.54 -6.02 -12.04
CA ILE A 41 -12.03 -6.34 -10.69
C ILE A 41 -11.34 -7.70 -10.70
N GLU A 42 -11.91 -8.71 -11.35
CA GLU A 42 -11.30 -10.03 -11.48
C GLU A 42 -9.97 -10.01 -12.26
N LYS A 43 -9.87 -9.22 -13.32
CA LYS A 43 -8.59 -9.04 -14.03
C LYS A 43 -7.50 -8.46 -13.11
N ARG A 44 -7.88 -7.50 -12.24
CA ARG A 44 -6.95 -6.91 -11.27
C ARG A 44 -6.59 -7.87 -10.16
N ARG A 45 -7.57 -8.62 -9.65
CA ARG A 45 -7.36 -9.71 -8.71
C ARG A 45 -6.33 -10.71 -9.25
N GLY A 46 -6.44 -11.11 -10.51
CA GLY A 46 -5.51 -12.06 -11.14
C GLY A 46 -4.04 -11.59 -11.20
N ARG A 47 -3.79 -10.28 -11.03
CA ARG A 47 -2.43 -9.72 -10.95
C ARG A 47 -1.85 -9.74 -9.54
N SER A 48 -2.67 -9.99 -8.53
CA SER A 48 -2.24 -10.03 -7.13
C SER A 48 -1.59 -11.38 -6.82
N ALA A 49 -0.33 -11.38 -6.41
CA ALA A 49 0.41 -12.59 -6.10
C ALA A 49 -0.27 -13.46 -5.03
N SER A 50 -0.95 -12.83 -4.06
CA SER A 50 -1.64 -13.52 -2.97
C SER A 50 -3.10 -13.87 -3.25
N ALA A 51 -3.65 -13.56 -4.43
CA ALA A 51 -5.08 -13.72 -4.71
C ALA A 51 -5.58 -15.16 -4.55
N ASN A 52 -4.73 -16.13 -4.81
CA ASN A 52 -5.06 -17.57 -4.76
C ASN A 52 -4.68 -18.24 -3.44
N SER A 53 -3.99 -17.54 -2.52
CA SER A 53 -3.66 -18.06 -1.20
C SER A 53 -4.93 -18.41 -0.41
N ASN A 54 -4.86 -19.44 0.43
CA ASN A 54 -5.99 -19.83 1.28
C ASN A 54 -6.38 -18.74 2.30
N TYR A 55 -5.45 -17.90 2.69
CA TYR A 55 -5.63 -16.78 3.63
C TYR A 55 -5.81 -15.43 2.91
N SER A 56 -6.06 -15.45 1.61
CA SER A 56 -6.21 -14.24 0.83
C SER A 56 -7.49 -13.48 1.21
N PRO A 57 -7.43 -12.17 1.47
CA PRO A 57 -8.61 -11.33 1.66
C PRO A 57 -9.56 -11.35 0.45
N TRP A 58 -9.07 -11.70 -0.73
CA TRP A 58 -9.90 -11.92 -1.91
C TRP A 58 -10.87 -13.11 -1.79
N LYS A 59 -10.60 -14.04 -0.85
CA LYS A 59 -11.48 -15.17 -0.57
C LYS A 59 -12.41 -14.91 0.60
N THR A 60 -11.91 -14.22 1.65
CA THR A 60 -12.68 -13.97 2.88
C THR A 60 -13.54 -12.71 2.77
N ASP A 61 -13.03 -11.65 2.13
CA ASP A 61 -13.60 -10.31 2.13
C ASP A 61 -13.61 -9.72 0.71
N TYR A 62 -14.18 -10.45 -0.22
CA TYR A 62 -14.15 -10.11 -1.64
C TYR A 62 -14.70 -8.70 -1.93
N GLU A 63 -15.83 -8.33 -1.35
CA GLU A 63 -16.45 -7.03 -1.60
C GLU A 63 -15.59 -5.86 -1.10
N GLU A 64 -14.93 -6.02 0.05
CA GLU A 64 -14.02 -5.01 0.59
C GLU A 64 -12.78 -4.86 -0.28
N MET A 65 -12.23 -5.96 -0.77
CA MET A 65 -11.12 -5.92 -1.72
C MET A 65 -11.53 -5.29 -3.05
N ALA A 66 -12.74 -5.53 -3.51
CA ALA A 66 -13.28 -4.89 -4.70
C ALA A 66 -13.42 -3.38 -4.52
N LYS A 67 -13.98 -2.92 -3.39
CA LYS A 67 -14.07 -1.48 -3.04
C LYS A 67 -12.68 -0.85 -2.97
N LYS A 68 -11.73 -1.48 -2.26
CA LYS A 68 -10.33 -1.04 -2.18
C LYS A 68 -9.72 -0.87 -3.58
N THR A 69 -9.96 -1.82 -4.47
CA THR A 69 -9.43 -1.80 -5.84
C THR A 69 -9.94 -0.60 -6.63
N VAL A 70 -11.23 -0.28 -6.54
CA VAL A 70 -11.82 0.88 -7.24
C VAL A 70 -11.29 2.19 -6.68
N VAL A 71 -11.25 2.33 -5.35
CA VAL A 71 -10.72 3.52 -4.69
C VAL A 71 -9.27 3.78 -5.11
N ARG A 72 -8.41 2.76 -5.07
CA ARG A 72 -7.01 2.88 -5.49
C ARG A 72 -6.86 3.26 -6.96
N TYR A 73 -7.71 2.73 -7.81
CA TYR A 73 -7.72 3.09 -9.22
C TYR A 73 -8.09 4.57 -9.40
N MET A 74 -9.13 5.02 -8.71
CA MET A 74 -9.57 6.42 -8.76
C MET A 74 -8.48 7.38 -8.26
N PHE A 75 -7.73 7.02 -7.21
CA PHE A 75 -6.65 7.85 -6.66
C PHE A 75 -5.60 8.26 -7.69
N LYS A 76 -5.40 7.48 -8.75
CA LYS A 76 -4.44 7.79 -9.82
C LYS A 76 -4.85 9.01 -10.64
N TYR A 77 -6.12 9.36 -10.61
CA TYR A 77 -6.69 10.42 -11.43
C TYR A 77 -7.21 11.61 -10.61
N LEU A 78 -7.11 11.54 -9.28
CA LEU A 78 -7.51 12.63 -8.41
C LEU A 78 -6.44 13.73 -8.39
N PRO A 79 -6.82 15.02 -8.34
CA PRO A 79 -5.91 16.13 -8.11
C PRO A 79 -5.48 16.17 -6.63
N ILE A 80 -4.69 15.20 -6.21
CA ILE A 80 -4.16 15.05 -4.86
C ILE A 80 -2.66 15.36 -4.85
N SER A 81 -2.14 15.70 -3.67
CA SER A 81 -0.71 15.98 -3.52
C SER A 81 0.13 14.74 -3.84
N ILE A 82 1.37 14.99 -4.29
CA ILE A 82 2.31 13.92 -4.67
C ILE A 82 2.60 13.00 -3.48
N GLU A 83 2.62 13.55 -2.26
CA GLU A 83 2.86 12.79 -1.02
C GLU A 83 1.75 11.77 -0.77
N VAL A 84 0.48 12.19 -0.91
CA VAL A 84 -0.68 11.30 -0.74
C VAL A 84 -0.72 10.23 -1.83
N GLN A 85 -0.39 10.62 -3.07
CA GLN A 85 -0.31 9.68 -4.19
C GLN A 85 0.79 8.64 -3.98
N SER A 86 1.94 9.06 -3.49
CA SER A 86 3.06 8.18 -3.14
C SER A 86 2.68 7.19 -2.04
N GLN A 87 2.04 7.64 -0.97
CA GLN A 87 1.58 6.75 0.11
C GLN A 87 0.57 5.71 -0.38
N ALA A 88 -0.37 6.11 -1.25
CA ALA A 88 -1.33 5.19 -1.83
C ALA A 88 -0.67 4.12 -2.72
N GLN A 89 0.45 4.46 -3.37
CA GLN A 89 1.24 3.52 -4.16
C GLN A 89 2.09 2.60 -3.28
N HIS A 90 2.67 3.10 -2.18
CA HIS A 90 3.44 2.28 -1.24
C HIS A 90 2.61 1.15 -0.63
N ASP A 91 1.33 1.34 -0.45
CA ASP A 91 0.41 0.28 -0.02
C ASP A 91 0.21 -0.83 -1.09
N GLU A 92 0.63 -0.57 -2.33
CA GLU A 92 0.68 -1.56 -3.44
C GLU A 92 1.97 -2.40 -3.45
N VAL A 93 3.03 -1.90 -2.87
CA VAL A 93 4.22 -2.69 -2.61
C VAL A 93 3.85 -3.64 -1.47
N VAL A 94 3.10 -4.69 -1.83
CA VAL A 94 3.02 -5.91 -1.05
C VAL A 94 4.42 -6.12 -0.51
N ARG A 95 4.56 -6.29 0.79
CA ARG A 95 5.73 -6.83 1.43
C ARG A 95 6.33 -7.86 0.49
N LYS A 96 7.30 -7.44 -0.29
CA LYS A 96 8.22 -8.33 -0.93
C LYS A 96 8.82 -9.02 0.26
N ASP A 97 8.53 -10.29 0.39
CA ASP A 97 9.00 -11.10 1.49
C ASP A 97 10.50 -10.84 1.59
N ILE A 98 10.92 -10.10 2.62
CA ILE A 98 12.33 -9.85 2.90
C ILE A 98 12.84 -11.11 3.63
N THR A 99 12.48 -12.25 3.09
CA THR A 99 13.04 -13.53 3.43
C THR A 99 14.00 -13.98 2.31
N GLU A 100 14.75 -13.05 1.75
CA GLU A 100 16.07 -13.38 1.29
C GLU A 100 16.91 -13.41 2.56
N GLU A 101 17.36 -14.59 2.92
CA GLU A 101 18.32 -14.80 3.99
C GLU A 101 19.41 -13.73 3.84
N PRO A 102 19.75 -12.96 4.91
CA PRO A 102 20.80 -11.98 4.80
C PRO A 102 22.04 -12.72 4.35
N GLU A 103 22.51 -12.45 3.15
CA GLU A 103 23.83 -12.87 2.70
C GLU A 103 24.80 -12.22 3.68
N PHE A 104 25.26 -12.99 4.65
CA PHE A 104 26.33 -12.56 5.55
C PHE A 104 27.57 -12.40 4.67
N ILE A 105 27.91 -11.16 4.36
CA ILE A 105 29.22 -10.85 3.83
C ILE A 105 30.16 -11.16 4.97
N GLU A 106 30.86 -12.29 4.88
CA GLU A 106 32.00 -12.55 5.73
C GLU A 106 33.03 -11.46 5.43
N ALA A 107 33.05 -10.44 6.29
CA ALA A 107 34.10 -9.47 6.27
C ALA A 107 35.36 -10.18 6.75
N ASP A 108 36.38 -10.26 5.89
CA ASP A 108 37.69 -10.73 6.27
C ASP A 108 38.15 -10.01 7.54
N PRO A 109 38.67 -10.70 8.55
CA PRO A 109 39.11 -10.08 9.77
C PRO A 109 40.22 -9.09 9.42
N ILE A 110 39.99 -7.82 9.72
CA ILE A 110 41.01 -6.79 9.63
C ILE A 110 42.10 -7.14 10.67
N GLU A 111 43.25 -7.58 10.20
CA GLU A 111 44.44 -7.71 11.06
C GLU A 111 44.78 -6.34 11.59
N VAL A 112 44.44 -6.09 12.86
CA VAL A 112 44.86 -4.88 13.58
C VAL A 112 46.33 -5.09 13.96
N ASP A 113 47.22 -4.41 13.27
CA ASP A 113 48.63 -4.36 13.60
C ASP A 113 48.80 -3.73 15.01
N GLN A 114 49.21 -4.53 15.98
CA GLN A 114 49.36 -4.16 17.38
C GLN A 114 50.67 -3.38 17.65
N SER A 115 51.18 -2.63 16.69
CA SER A 115 52.43 -1.86 16.85
C SER A 115 52.22 -0.34 16.95
N ALA A 116 51.18 0.11 17.69
CA ALA A 116 51.11 1.52 18.10
C ALA A 116 50.65 1.62 19.56
N GLU A 117 51.57 1.33 20.46
CA GLU A 117 51.49 1.86 21.83
C GLU A 117 51.65 3.39 21.78
N GLY A 118 50.54 4.11 22.01
CA GLY A 118 50.48 5.56 22.04
C GLY A 118 49.41 6.02 23.03
N ASN A 119 49.85 6.22 24.25
CA ASN A 119 49.25 6.89 25.38
C ASN A 119 48.31 8.04 24.98
N GLY A 120 47.01 7.96 25.35
CA GLY A 120 46.06 9.03 25.17
C GLY A 120 44.82 8.82 26.02
N GLN A 121 44.88 9.17 27.30
CA GLN A 121 43.70 9.30 28.17
C GLN A 121 42.81 10.41 27.62
N ALA A 122 41.64 10.05 27.15
CA ALA A 122 40.56 10.99 26.91
C ALA A 122 39.65 11.01 28.14
N GLU A 123 39.77 12.07 28.92
CA GLU A 123 38.84 12.39 30.02
C GLU A 123 37.51 12.85 29.44
N PHE A 124 36.45 12.13 29.77
CA PHE A 124 35.10 12.53 29.46
C PHE A 124 34.57 13.40 30.58
N VAL A 125 34.49 14.71 30.38
CA VAL A 125 33.82 15.65 31.29
C VAL A 125 32.37 15.71 30.90
N ILE A 126 31.47 15.23 31.78
CA ILE A 126 30.04 15.46 31.72
C ILE A 126 29.77 16.73 32.51
N GLU A 127 29.50 17.84 31.85
CA GLU A 127 28.86 19.00 32.46
C GLU A 127 27.36 18.83 32.35
N GLY A 128 26.70 18.70 33.53
CA GLY A 128 25.28 18.85 33.67
C GLY A 128 24.96 20.25 34.20
N GLU A 129 23.95 20.87 33.58
CA GLU A 129 22.95 21.74 34.21
C GLU A 129 21.74 21.82 33.28
#